data_137892ce7f77b2382ac855d2dd0bd730
#
_entry.id   137892ce7f77b2382ac855d2dd0bd730
#
_cell.length_a   1.000
_cell.length_b   1.000
_cell.length_c   1.000
_cell.angle_alpha   90.00
_cell.angle_beta   90.00
_cell.angle_gamma   90.00
#
_symmetry.space_group_name_H-M   'P 1'
#
loop_
_entity.id
_entity.type
_entity.pdbx_description
1 polymer ?
#
loop_
_entity_poly.entity_id
_entity_poly.type
_entity_poly.pdbx_seq_one_letter_code
_entity_poly.pdbx_strand_id
1 'polypeptide(L)'
;MKKLFFVVLTLVGLAFFHTQVYAKPVCKSESLPPLPGVRITAVTHETQNTPHCKVAGVIGPEIHFELLLPDEWNGKFVMGGGGGFVGSVTNVSLSYGALQSGYATVGTDTGHQGHPLDASWALNNMERIVNFGHQAVHRTAVTAKALTKVYYQKDIASNYFIGCSRGGGQALMEAQRYPEDFDGIVAGAPAYNWTMGISAVAIQIMQGMYPDPNNLQMAVIGPKEQLLIESSYLEKCDALDGIEDGILNDPRDCKFDVATLLCRGEKTESCLSEAQLAAVNVIYDGPVDQQGSKLFYGFPFGGETSDGGWPRWLTGGLQFQSDVNDFQGGVDVGDYSAPVVPAVHYGFGNGIMKYLVYHDPDWSYADYTFDTFRDDAKLAANTLNATNSDLSAFRKRGGRLLIFTGWSDAAISALGTIGYYEEVLAHDKTAANDIRLFMMPGVEHCFGGSGPSFANYLIEIDKWVESGKAPTQVPAYFIDEKMQPSGSRLLCAYPQVAKYDGKGDTRDVSSFSCVSPSHN
;
A
#
# COMPACT_ATOMS: atom_id res chain seq x y z
N MET A 1 -88.46 -22.77 17.58
CA MET A 1 -87.41 -22.13 16.79
C MET A 1 -86.46 -21.46 17.76
N LYS A 2 -85.30 -22.11 18.08
CA LYS A 2 -84.31 -21.62 19.01
C LYS A 2 -83.18 -20.95 18.16
N LYS A 3 -82.94 -19.63 18.35
CA LYS A 3 -81.84 -18.92 17.75
C LYS A 3 -80.57 -19.14 18.59
N LEU A 4 -79.53 -19.71 17.97
CA LEU A 4 -78.22 -19.88 18.56
C LEU A 4 -77.40 -18.63 18.27
N PHE A 5 -76.92 -17.93 19.32
CA PHE A 5 -75.96 -16.83 19.21
C PHE A 5 -74.55 -17.41 19.32
N PHE A 6 -73.76 -17.25 18.25
CA PHE A 6 -72.31 -17.45 18.30
C PHE A 6 -71.61 -16.19 18.76
N VAL A 7 -70.92 -16.28 19.89
CA VAL A 7 -70.00 -15.23 20.34
C VAL A 7 -68.62 -15.59 19.81
N VAL A 8 -68.08 -14.75 18.92
CA VAL A 8 -66.69 -14.85 18.45
C VAL A 8 -65.82 -14.04 19.40
N LEU A 9 -65.00 -14.74 20.20
CA LEU A 9 -63.93 -14.10 21.01
C LEU A 9 -62.71 -13.88 20.11
N THR A 10 -62.42 -12.62 19.77
CA THR A 10 -61.19 -12.21 19.14
C THR A 10 -60.10 -12.06 20.21
N LEU A 11 -59.16 -13.00 20.26
CA LEU A 11 -57.92 -12.87 21.04
C LEU A 11 -56.96 -11.93 20.30
N VAL A 12 -56.81 -10.70 20.81
CA VAL A 12 -55.77 -9.77 20.39
C VAL A 12 -54.47 -10.18 21.09
N GLY A 13 -53.59 -10.87 20.40
CA GLY A 13 -52.23 -11.17 20.85
C GLY A 13 -51.40 -9.91 20.85
N LEU A 14 -51.11 -9.34 22.01
CA LEU A 14 -50.08 -8.32 22.18
C LEU A 14 -48.73 -8.98 22.00
N ALA A 15 -48.09 -8.76 20.83
CA ALA A 15 -46.68 -9.07 20.63
C ALA A 15 -45.86 -8.04 21.40
N PHE A 16 -45.32 -8.44 22.56
CA PHE A 16 -44.32 -7.65 23.26
C PHE A 16 -43.03 -7.74 22.46
N PHE A 17 -42.73 -6.72 21.65
CA PHE A 17 -41.38 -6.50 21.15
C PHE A 17 -40.48 -6.15 22.35
N HIS A 18 -39.73 -7.13 22.85
CA HIS A 18 -38.65 -6.86 23.77
C HIS A 18 -37.55 -6.18 22.96
N THR A 19 -37.51 -4.86 22.99
CA THR A 19 -36.30 -4.11 22.64
C THR A 19 -35.25 -4.46 23.69
N GLN A 20 -34.32 -5.34 23.39
CA GLN A 20 -33.14 -5.52 24.21
C GLN A 20 -32.37 -4.20 24.19
N VAL A 21 -32.50 -3.44 25.27
CA VAL A 21 -31.62 -2.29 25.53
C VAL A 21 -30.29 -2.89 25.95
N TYR A 22 -29.36 -3.02 24.99
CA TYR A 22 -27.98 -3.38 25.31
C TYR A 22 -27.40 -2.24 26.16
N ALA A 23 -26.87 -2.58 27.33
CA ALA A 23 -26.14 -1.62 28.16
C ALA A 23 -24.95 -1.09 27.33
N LYS A 24 -24.70 0.23 27.40
CA LYS A 24 -23.57 0.85 26.71
C LYS A 24 -22.27 0.12 27.15
N PRO A 25 -21.38 -0.26 26.21
CA PRO A 25 -20.14 -0.94 26.58
C PRO A 25 -19.33 -0.11 27.59
N VAL A 26 -18.71 -0.79 28.56
CA VAL A 26 -17.89 -0.12 29.58
C VAL A 26 -16.42 -0.28 29.20
N CYS A 27 -15.73 0.83 28.97
CA CYS A 27 -14.30 0.86 28.65
C CYS A 27 -13.44 0.58 29.89
N LYS A 28 -13.27 -0.71 30.24
CA LYS A 28 -12.46 -1.17 31.37
C LYS A 28 -11.85 -2.53 31.06
N SER A 29 -10.68 -2.82 31.63
CA SER A 29 -9.98 -4.09 31.45
C SER A 29 -10.84 -5.30 31.83
N GLU A 30 -11.63 -5.20 32.88
CA GLU A 30 -12.48 -6.27 33.38
C GLU A 30 -13.64 -6.61 32.42
N SER A 31 -13.94 -5.73 31.48
CA SER A 31 -14.97 -5.94 30.46
C SER A 31 -14.48 -6.75 29.26
N LEU A 32 -13.17 -7.02 29.17
CA LEU A 32 -12.55 -7.76 28.08
C LEU A 32 -12.23 -9.20 28.52
N PRO A 33 -12.46 -10.21 27.67
CA PRO A 33 -12.19 -11.59 28.02
C PRO A 33 -10.67 -11.85 28.05
N PRO A 34 -10.18 -12.74 28.91
CA PRO A 34 -8.85 -13.26 28.76
C PRO A 34 -8.77 -14.09 27.47
N LEU A 35 -7.82 -13.76 26.60
CA LEU A 35 -7.53 -14.52 25.39
C LEU A 35 -6.18 -15.24 25.52
N PRO A 36 -6.07 -16.50 25.09
CA PRO A 36 -4.82 -17.25 25.16
C PRO A 36 -3.68 -16.53 24.42
N GLY A 37 -2.56 -16.34 25.10
CA GLY A 37 -1.39 -15.69 24.53
C GLY A 37 -1.54 -14.18 24.29
N VAL A 38 -2.59 -13.54 24.83
CA VAL A 38 -2.82 -12.08 24.72
C VAL A 38 -2.74 -11.45 26.11
N ARG A 39 -1.96 -10.39 26.24
CA ARG A 39 -1.85 -9.57 27.44
C ARG A 39 -2.30 -8.15 27.14
N ILE A 40 -3.43 -7.73 27.69
CA ILE A 40 -3.87 -6.33 27.63
C ILE A 40 -2.96 -5.51 28.52
N THR A 41 -2.39 -4.43 28.01
CA THR A 41 -1.44 -3.56 28.71
C THR A 41 -2.08 -2.26 29.19
N ALA A 42 -3.06 -1.74 28.42
CA ALA A 42 -3.81 -0.54 28.80
C ALA A 42 -5.21 -0.57 28.20
N VAL A 43 -6.17 0.02 28.93
CA VAL A 43 -7.53 0.31 28.46
C VAL A 43 -7.87 1.73 28.89
N THR A 44 -8.07 2.63 27.93
CA THR A 44 -8.35 4.06 28.18
C THR A 44 -9.54 4.50 27.38
N HIS A 45 -10.39 5.36 27.94
CA HIS A 45 -11.49 5.97 27.23
C HIS A 45 -11.08 7.38 26.79
N GLU A 46 -10.89 7.56 25.49
CA GLU A 46 -10.59 8.84 24.86
C GLU A 46 -11.88 9.56 24.54
N THR A 47 -11.99 10.83 24.97
CA THR A 47 -13.24 11.60 24.84
C THR A 47 -13.12 12.79 23.88
N GLN A 48 -11.90 13.09 23.42
CA GLN A 48 -11.64 14.17 22.47
C GLN A 48 -11.83 13.69 21.03
N ASN A 49 -12.21 14.60 20.14
CA ASN A 49 -12.49 14.35 18.72
C ASN A 49 -13.57 13.27 18.53
N THR A 50 -13.18 12.03 18.30
CA THR A 50 -14.08 10.87 18.17
C THR A 50 -14.02 10.03 19.45
N PRO A 51 -15.03 10.06 20.33
CA PRO A 51 -15.02 9.27 21.56
C PRO A 51 -14.91 7.76 21.29
N HIS A 52 -13.95 7.10 21.96
CA HIS A 52 -13.69 5.67 21.76
C HIS A 52 -12.98 5.03 22.96
N CYS A 53 -13.08 3.74 23.07
CA CYS A 53 -12.26 2.94 23.98
C CYS A 53 -11.01 2.46 23.25
N LYS A 54 -9.84 2.86 23.72
CA LYS A 54 -8.54 2.41 23.23
C LYS A 54 -8.06 1.22 24.07
N VAL A 55 -7.76 0.12 23.41
CA VAL A 55 -7.23 -1.11 24.02
C VAL A 55 -5.85 -1.38 23.44
N ALA A 56 -4.81 -1.28 24.27
CA ALA A 56 -3.45 -1.66 23.91
C ALA A 56 -3.11 -3.04 24.49
N GLY A 57 -2.35 -3.84 23.75
CA GLY A 57 -1.96 -5.16 24.19
C GLY A 57 -0.80 -5.76 23.39
N VAL A 58 -0.38 -6.95 23.86
CA VAL A 58 0.69 -7.74 23.25
C VAL A 58 0.20 -9.17 23.00
N ILE A 59 0.40 -9.67 21.79
CA ILE A 59 0.10 -11.04 21.38
C ILE A 59 1.40 -11.83 21.33
N GLY A 60 1.45 -12.96 22.03
CA GLY A 60 2.70 -13.73 22.18
C GLY A 60 3.77 -12.95 22.92
N PRO A 61 5.06 -13.09 22.52
CA PRO A 61 6.12 -12.38 23.22
C PRO A 61 6.14 -10.87 22.92
N GLU A 62 5.85 -10.42 21.70
CA GLU A 62 6.20 -9.06 21.28
C GLU A 62 5.36 -8.44 20.14
N ILE A 63 4.23 -9.03 19.71
CA ILE A 63 3.35 -8.38 18.73
C ILE A 63 2.47 -7.36 19.46
N HIS A 64 2.81 -6.08 19.37
CA HIS A 64 1.99 -5.01 19.95
C HIS A 64 0.84 -4.63 19.01
N PHE A 65 -0.29 -4.27 19.60
CA PHE A 65 -1.45 -3.76 18.89
C PHE A 65 -2.17 -2.67 19.67
N GLU A 66 -2.86 -1.80 18.94
CA GLU A 66 -3.85 -0.86 19.48
C GLU A 66 -5.18 -1.04 18.75
N LEU A 67 -6.22 -1.36 19.50
CA LEU A 67 -7.59 -1.49 19.04
C LEU A 67 -8.40 -0.29 19.54
N LEU A 68 -9.05 0.42 18.60
CA LEU A 68 -9.90 1.57 18.87
C LEU A 68 -11.36 1.18 18.64
N LEU A 69 -12.19 1.30 19.67
CA LEU A 69 -13.58 0.88 19.70
C LEU A 69 -14.46 2.13 19.87
N PRO A 70 -15.01 2.71 18.77
CA PRO A 70 -15.78 3.96 18.85
C PRO A 70 -17.06 3.80 19.67
N ASP A 71 -17.42 4.85 20.41
CA ASP A 71 -18.68 4.87 21.20
C ASP A 71 -19.93 4.70 20.31
N GLU A 72 -19.87 5.26 19.09
CA GLU A 72 -20.91 5.15 18.07
C GLU A 72 -20.46 4.16 16.97
N TRP A 73 -20.45 2.86 17.32
CA TRP A 73 -20.00 1.82 16.40
C TRP A 73 -21.01 1.55 15.27
N ASN A 74 -20.53 1.52 14.02
CA ASN A 74 -21.34 1.25 12.83
C ASN A 74 -21.59 -0.25 12.57
N GLY A 75 -21.07 -1.16 13.41
CA GLY A 75 -21.18 -2.60 13.25
C GLY A 75 -20.08 -3.23 12.40
N LYS A 76 -19.11 -2.47 11.93
CA LYS A 76 -18.04 -2.89 11.02
C LYS A 76 -16.67 -2.80 11.68
N PHE A 77 -15.71 -3.55 11.11
CA PHE A 77 -14.32 -3.60 11.56
C PHE A 77 -13.38 -3.32 10.39
N VAL A 78 -12.30 -2.58 10.64
CA VAL A 78 -11.23 -2.40 9.67
C VAL A 78 -9.87 -2.48 10.35
N MET A 79 -8.94 -3.23 9.75
CA MET A 79 -7.54 -3.24 10.14
C MET A 79 -6.74 -2.37 9.19
N GLY A 80 -5.89 -1.50 9.72
CA GLY A 80 -4.94 -0.72 8.94
C GLY A 80 -3.58 -1.42 8.85
N GLY A 81 -3.00 -1.44 7.65
CA GLY A 81 -1.64 -1.91 7.41
C GLY A 81 -0.58 -0.91 7.89
N GLY A 82 0.68 -1.35 7.86
CA GLY A 82 1.84 -0.53 8.21
C GLY A 82 2.75 -0.20 7.02
N GLY A 83 3.86 0.50 7.27
CA GLY A 83 4.82 0.95 6.27
C GLY A 83 6.24 0.45 6.50
N GLY A 84 7.07 0.42 5.48
CA GLY A 84 8.46 0.03 5.55
C GLY A 84 8.68 -1.33 6.19
N PHE A 85 9.68 -1.44 7.06
CA PHE A 85 9.86 -2.61 7.92
C PHE A 85 8.97 -2.58 9.18
N VAL A 86 8.01 -1.69 9.28
CA VAL A 86 7.08 -1.43 10.41
C VAL A 86 7.84 -1.12 11.71
N GLY A 87 7.66 -1.87 12.81
CA GLY A 87 8.42 -1.67 14.08
C GLY A 87 7.76 -0.71 15.08
N SER A 88 6.61 -0.11 14.72
CA SER A 88 5.71 0.63 15.62
C SER A 88 4.26 0.31 15.29
N VAL A 89 3.35 0.51 16.26
CA VAL A 89 1.93 0.25 15.99
C VAL A 89 1.39 1.27 14.98
N THR A 90 1.10 0.79 13.78
CA THR A 90 0.63 1.60 12.67
C THR A 90 -0.76 1.18 12.24
N ASN A 91 -1.61 2.16 11.95
CA ASN A 91 -2.99 1.95 11.51
C ASN A 91 -3.38 2.95 10.42
N VAL A 92 -3.08 2.62 9.17
CA VAL A 92 -3.34 3.52 8.02
C VAL A 92 -4.84 3.76 7.78
N SER A 93 -5.74 2.93 8.33
CA SER A 93 -7.18 3.14 8.17
C SER A 93 -7.66 4.47 8.78
N LEU A 94 -6.92 5.01 9.75
CA LEU A 94 -7.20 6.30 10.36
C LEU A 94 -7.09 7.46 9.35
N SER A 95 -6.19 7.38 8.39
CA SER A 95 -6.06 8.36 7.30
C SER A 95 -7.28 8.39 6.37
N TYR A 96 -8.05 7.31 6.36
CA TYR A 96 -9.32 7.20 5.60
C TYR A 96 -10.55 7.55 6.45
N GLY A 97 -10.35 8.06 7.66
CA GLY A 97 -11.44 8.45 8.56
C GLY A 97 -12.20 7.26 9.15
N ALA A 98 -11.56 6.10 9.30
CA ALA A 98 -12.23 4.89 9.78
C ALA A 98 -12.89 5.08 11.15
N LEU A 99 -12.15 5.60 12.13
CA LEU A 99 -12.67 5.82 13.48
C LEU A 99 -13.83 6.83 13.50
N GLN A 100 -13.67 7.95 12.75
CA GLN A 100 -14.71 8.99 12.60
C GLN A 100 -15.98 8.46 11.93
N SER A 101 -15.83 7.47 11.05
CA SER A 101 -16.95 6.80 10.37
C SER A 101 -17.56 5.65 11.19
N GLY A 102 -17.11 5.48 12.43
CA GLY A 102 -17.65 4.51 13.38
C GLY A 102 -17.13 3.08 13.22
N TYR A 103 -16.06 2.83 12.46
CA TYR A 103 -15.44 1.51 12.41
C TYR A 103 -14.65 1.22 13.69
N ALA A 104 -14.81 0.03 14.26
CA ALA A 104 -13.79 -0.51 15.15
C ALA A 104 -12.52 -0.76 14.36
N THR A 105 -11.37 -0.25 14.81
CA THR A 105 -10.15 -0.32 14.01
C THR A 105 -8.91 -0.70 14.80
N VAL A 106 -7.97 -1.39 14.17
CA VAL A 106 -6.74 -1.88 14.80
C VAL A 106 -5.53 -1.70 13.91
N GLY A 107 -4.38 -1.46 14.55
CA GLY A 107 -3.05 -1.52 13.96
C GLY A 107 -2.10 -2.39 14.77
N THR A 108 -0.93 -2.71 14.21
CA THR A 108 0.11 -3.54 14.84
C THR A 108 1.51 -3.07 14.44
N ASP A 109 2.51 -3.38 15.30
CA ASP A 109 3.94 -3.19 15.04
C ASP A 109 4.58 -4.31 14.21
N THR A 110 3.82 -5.34 13.88
CA THR A 110 4.24 -6.56 13.19
C THR A 110 5.23 -7.46 13.95
N GLY A 111 5.32 -7.31 15.27
CA GLY A 111 6.03 -8.24 16.16
C GLY A 111 7.50 -7.92 16.36
N HIS A 112 7.87 -6.67 16.28
CA HIS A 112 9.16 -6.11 16.71
C HIS A 112 9.02 -4.59 16.88
N GLN A 113 10.02 -3.96 17.49
CA GLN A 113 10.11 -2.51 17.60
C GLN A 113 11.38 -2.03 16.92
N GLY A 114 11.30 -0.90 16.20
CA GLY A 114 12.42 -0.33 15.46
C GLY A 114 11.97 0.73 14.45
N HIS A 115 12.95 1.36 13.81
CA HIS A 115 12.69 2.32 12.74
C HIS A 115 12.21 1.59 11.46
N PRO A 116 11.25 2.12 10.69
CA PRO A 116 10.73 1.47 9.49
C PRO A 116 11.73 1.30 8.33
N LEU A 117 12.92 1.87 8.41
CA LEU A 117 14.03 1.63 7.48
C LEU A 117 15.10 0.68 8.04
N ASP A 118 14.96 0.19 9.27
CA ASP A 118 15.91 -0.73 9.91
C ASP A 118 15.37 -2.16 9.87
N ALA A 119 16.13 -3.08 9.26
CA ALA A 119 15.82 -4.50 9.21
C ALA A 119 16.69 -5.34 10.19
N SER A 120 17.56 -4.73 10.99
CA SER A 120 18.50 -5.43 11.87
C SER A 120 17.82 -6.30 12.92
N TRP A 121 16.59 -6.01 13.27
CA TRP A 121 15.73 -6.80 14.14
C TRP A 121 15.50 -8.25 13.64
N ALA A 122 15.67 -8.48 12.34
CA ALA A 122 15.47 -9.79 11.69
C ALA A 122 16.67 -10.73 11.85
N LEU A 123 17.86 -10.19 12.21
CA LEU A 123 19.10 -10.95 12.28
C LEU A 123 18.96 -12.18 13.18
N ASN A 124 19.09 -13.38 12.60
CA ASN A 124 18.98 -14.65 13.30
C ASN A 124 17.69 -14.83 14.13
N ASN A 125 16.60 -14.14 13.74
CA ASN A 125 15.32 -14.21 14.43
C ASN A 125 14.19 -14.59 13.49
N MET A 126 14.02 -15.89 13.26
CA MET A 126 12.99 -16.41 12.35
C MET A 126 11.57 -16.09 12.82
N GLU A 127 11.31 -16.02 14.13
CA GLU A 127 9.98 -15.68 14.66
C GLU A 127 9.57 -14.27 14.24
N ARG A 128 10.47 -13.29 14.38
CA ARG A 128 10.22 -11.91 13.91
C ARG A 128 10.03 -11.84 12.40
N ILE A 129 10.84 -12.58 11.63
CA ILE A 129 10.69 -12.63 10.16
C ILE A 129 9.32 -13.17 9.76
N VAL A 130 8.85 -14.25 10.40
CA VAL A 130 7.54 -14.85 10.14
C VAL A 130 6.40 -13.93 10.61
N ASN A 131 6.54 -13.28 11.78
CA ASN A 131 5.57 -12.30 12.26
C ASN A 131 5.46 -11.13 11.29
N PHE A 132 6.57 -10.52 10.91
CA PHE A 132 6.62 -9.45 9.92
C PHE A 132 6.05 -9.91 8.57
N GLY A 133 6.41 -11.10 8.11
CA GLY A 133 5.96 -11.66 6.83
C GLY A 133 4.45 -11.76 6.73
N HIS A 134 3.79 -12.36 7.73
CA HIS A 134 2.35 -12.63 7.65
C HIS A 134 1.65 -12.87 9.00
N GLN A 135 2.33 -13.45 10.02
CA GLN A 135 1.62 -13.94 11.23
C GLN A 135 1.10 -12.81 12.12
N ALA A 136 1.82 -11.70 12.23
CA ALA A 136 1.41 -10.63 13.15
C ALA A 136 0.10 -9.97 12.72
N VAL A 137 -0.10 -9.72 11.41
CA VAL A 137 -1.34 -9.15 10.87
C VAL A 137 -2.51 -10.07 11.15
N HIS A 138 -2.41 -11.35 10.74
CA HIS A 138 -3.42 -12.37 11.00
C HIS A 138 -3.78 -12.50 12.49
N ARG A 139 -2.79 -12.69 13.36
CA ARG A 139 -3.01 -12.83 14.81
C ARG A 139 -3.65 -11.60 15.43
N THR A 140 -3.26 -10.40 14.98
CA THR A 140 -3.87 -9.14 15.41
C THR A 140 -5.32 -9.05 14.95
N ALA A 141 -5.61 -9.37 13.69
CA ALA A 141 -6.98 -9.38 13.15
C ALA A 141 -7.90 -10.30 13.94
N VAL A 142 -7.48 -11.56 14.18
CA VAL A 142 -8.25 -12.54 14.95
C VAL A 142 -8.50 -12.05 16.37
N THR A 143 -7.45 -11.54 17.05
CA THR A 143 -7.53 -11.02 18.42
C THR A 143 -8.46 -9.82 18.52
N ALA A 144 -8.28 -8.83 17.65
CA ALA A 144 -9.07 -7.60 17.65
C ALA A 144 -10.55 -7.85 17.34
N LYS A 145 -10.86 -8.73 16.38
CA LYS A 145 -12.25 -9.13 16.08
C LYS A 145 -12.90 -9.83 17.28
N ALA A 146 -12.18 -10.70 17.98
CA ALA A 146 -12.70 -11.36 19.20
C ALA A 146 -12.99 -10.34 20.31
N LEU A 147 -12.08 -9.39 20.58
CA LEU A 147 -12.29 -8.32 21.55
C LEU A 147 -13.46 -7.41 21.16
N THR A 148 -13.56 -7.04 19.89
CA THR A 148 -14.64 -6.20 19.37
C THR A 148 -16.02 -6.84 19.59
N LYS A 149 -16.17 -8.13 19.25
CA LYS A 149 -17.45 -8.86 19.47
C LYS A 149 -17.86 -8.88 20.94
N VAL A 150 -16.93 -9.14 21.83
CA VAL A 150 -17.23 -9.19 23.27
C VAL A 150 -17.54 -7.79 23.80
N TYR A 151 -16.77 -6.77 23.41
CA TYR A 151 -16.98 -5.40 23.85
C TYR A 151 -18.38 -4.88 23.49
N TYR A 152 -18.81 -5.06 22.24
CA TYR A 152 -20.13 -4.61 21.80
C TYR A 152 -21.26 -5.62 22.02
N GLN A 153 -20.95 -6.85 22.46
CA GLN A 153 -21.90 -7.96 22.59
C GLN A 153 -22.73 -8.18 21.31
N LYS A 154 -22.09 -8.01 20.16
CA LYS A 154 -22.69 -8.08 18.83
C LYS A 154 -21.66 -8.59 17.83
N ASP A 155 -22.14 -9.37 16.85
CA ASP A 155 -21.31 -9.81 15.72
C ASP A 155 -20.93 -8.64 14.82
N ILE A 156 -19.73 -8.74 14.23
CA ILE A 156 -19.24 -7.79 13.24
C ILE A 156 -19.94 -8.09 11.91
N ALA A 157 -20.55 -7.08 11.30
CA ALA A 157 -21.28 -7.22 10.05
C ALA A 157 -20.36 -7.41 8.84
N SER A 158 -19.24 -6.68 8.77
CA SER A 158 -18.25 -6.76 7.71
C SER A 158 -16.87 -6.40 8.23
N ASN A 159 -15.85 -7.08 7.68
CA ASN A 159 -14.46 -6.95 8.08
C ASN A 159 -13.62 -6.46 6.90
N TYR A 160 -12.84 -5.40 7.10
CA TYR A 160 -12.02 -4.78 6.07
C TYR A 160 -10.55 -4.75 6.45
N PHE A 161 -9.70 -4.79 5.43
CA PHE A 161 -8.28 -4.43 5.55
C PHE A 161 -7.96 -3.32 4.55
N ILE A 162 -7.18 -2.33 4.97
CA ILE A 162 -6.68 -1.30 4.08
C ILE A 162 -5.21 -1.02 4.37
N GLY A 163 -4.38 -1.03 3.32
CA GLY A 163 -2.96 -0.77 3.44
C GLY A 163 -2.35 -0.28 2.14
N CYS A 164 -1.26 0.47 2.27
CA CYS A 164 -0.43 0.90 1.15
C CYS A 164 1.02 0.49 1.39
N SER A 165 1.85 0.37 0.34
CA SER A 165 3.26 -0.01 0.49
C SER A 165 3.42 -1.41 1.10
N ARG A 166 4.12 -1.51 2.24
CA ARG A 166 4.12 -2.73 3.06
C ARG A 166 2.69 -3.17 3.37
N GLY A 167 1.82 -2.23 3.75
CA GLY A 167 0.41 -2.49 4.02
C GLY A 167 -0.35 -3.06 2.82
N GLY A 168 -0.03 -2.63 1.61
CA GLY A 168 -0.54 -3.22 0.37
C GLY A 168 -0.07 -4.66 0.16
N GLY A 169 1.21 -4.95 0.48
CA GLY A 169 1.73 -6.32 0.50
C GLY A 169 1.07 -7.19 1.58
N GLN A 170 0.81 -6.64 2.77
CA GLN A 170 0.03 -7.31 3.82
C GLN A 170 -1.40 -7.61 3.36
N ALA A 171 -2.05 -6.67 2.68
CA ALA A 171 -3.38 -6.84 2.10
C ALA A 171 -3.45 -8.05 1.14
N LEU A 172 -2.49 -8.16 0.22
CA LEU A 172 -2.41 -9.30 -0.69
C LEU A 172 -2.05 -10.60 0.03
N MET A 173 -1.23 -10.54 1.08
CA MET A 173 -0.88 -11.69 1.92
C MET A 173 -2.12 -12.24 2.64
N GLU A 174 -2.98 -11.37 3.18
CA GLU A 174 -4.24 -11.75 3.81
C GLU A 174 -5.18 -12.41 2.81
N ALA A 175 -5.37 -11.84 1.62
CA ALA A 175 -6.19 -12.45 0.57
C ALA A 175 -5.71 -13.85 0.16
N GLN A 176 -4.39 -14.09 0.17
CA GLN A 176 -3.78 -15.34 -0.28
C GLN A 176 -3.71 -16.40 0.82
N ARG A 177 -3.27 -16.04 2.03
CA ARG A 177 -3.00 -17.00 3.12
C ARG A 177 -4.10 -17.12 4.15
N TYR A 178 -4.84 -16.03 4.38
CA TYR A 178 -5.88 -15.94 5.41
C TYR A 178 -7.21 -15.45 4.83
N PRO A 179 -7.74 -16.14 3.81
CA PRO A 179 -8.90 -15.68 3.05
C PRO A 179 -10.15 -15.47 3.92
N GLU A 180 -10.18 -16.01 5.15
CA GLU A 180 -11.31 -15.90 6.08
C GLU A 180 -11.29 -14.60 6.91
N ASP A 181 -10.19 -13.83 6.89
CA ASP A 181 -10.05 -12.72 7.83
C ASP A 181 -10.83 -11.48 7.42
N PHE A 182 -10.96 -11.19 6.12
CA PHE A 182 -11.57 -9.95 5.66
C PHE A 182 -12.53 -10.19 4.49
N ASP A 183 -13.64 -9.42 4.47
CA ASP A 183 -14.65 -9.46 3.40
C ASP A 183 -14.27 -8.50 2.26
N GLY A 184 -13.63 -7.38 2.59
CA GLY A 184 -13.11 -6.39 1.65
C GLY A 184 -11.68 -6.01 1.96
N ILE A 185 -10.83 -5.99 0.93
CA ILE A 185 -9.41 -5.69 1.05
C ILE A 185 -9.04 -4.56 0.09
N VAL A 186 -8.28 -3.57 0.58
CA VAL A 186 -7.67 -2.52 -0.23
C VAL A 186 -6.15 -2.64 -0.17
N ALA A 187 -5.51 -2.85 -1.32
CA ALA A 187 -4.07 -3.00 -1.49
C ALA A 187 -3.50 -1.85 -2.34
N GLY A 188 -2.97 -0.82 -1.70
CA GLY A 188 -2.35 0.33 -2.37
C GLY A 188 -0.87 0.09 -2.62
N ALA A 189 -0.35 0.46 -3.81
CA ALA A 189 1.06 0.39 -4.17
C ALA A 189 1.77 -0.82 -3.52
N PRO A 190 1.29 -2.07 -3.76
CA PRO A 190 1.58 -3.21 -2.90
C PRO A 190 3.03 -3.66 -2.98
N ALA A 191 3.75 -3.58 -1.87
CA ALA A 191 5.05 -4.21 -1.69
C ALA A 191 4.87 -5.74 -1.52
N TYR A 192 4.45 -6.41 -2.59
CA TYR A 192 4.03 -7.82 -2.57
C TYR A 192 5.15 -8.81 -2.90
N ASN A 193 6.17 -8.36 -3.63
CA ASN A 193 7.32 -9.18 -4.02
C ASN A 193 8.62 -8.61 -3.42
N TRP A 194 8.90 -8.98 -2.19
CA TRP A 194 10.01 -8.44 -1.40
C TRP A 194 11.38 -8.82 -1.97
N THR A 195 11.49 -9.99 -2.55
CA THR A 195 12.77 -10.44 -3.11
C THR A 195 13.03 -9.82 -4.47
N MET A 196 12.22 -10.09 -5.49
CA MET A 196 12.46 -9.57 -6.84
C MET A 196 12.06 -8.10 -6.99
N GLY A 197 10.85 -7.75 -6.53
CA GLY A 197 10.27 -6.43 -6.77
C GLY A 197 10.82 -5.31 -5.89
N ILE A 198 11.43 -5.63 -4.76
CA ILE A 198 12.07 -4.64 -3.89
C ILE A 198 13.58 -4.85 -3.84
N SER A 199 14.04 -6.02 -3.38
CA SER A 199 15.45 -6.23 -3.13
C SER A 199 16.29 -6.25 -4.41
N ALA A 200 15.94 -7.06 -5.43
CA ALA A 200 16.71 -7.10 -6.68
C ALA A 200 16.67 -5.74 -7.41
N VAL A 201 15.49 -5.10 -7.45
CA VAL A 201 15.35 -3.75 -8.04
C VAL A 201 16.26 -2.76 -7.31
N ALA A 202 16.17 -2.69 -5.98
CA ALA A 202 16.96 -1.75 -5.20
C ALA A 202 18.47 -1.99 -5.34
N ILE A 203 18.94 -3.23 -5.27
CA ILE A 203 20.36 -3.56 -5.36
C ILE A 203 20.93 -3.17 -6.73
N GLN A 204 20.23 -3.50 -7.81
CA GLN A 204 20.73 -3.17 -9.15
C GLN A 204 20.72 -1.67 -9.43
N ILE A 205 19.69 -0.95 -8.95
CA ILE A 205 19.67 0.51 -8.98
C ILE A 205 20.85 1.10 -8.18
N MET A 206 21.11 0.59 -6.98
CA MET A 206 22.22 1.08 -6.15
C MET A 206 23.59 0.81 -6.78
N GLN A 207 23.77 -0.31 -7.48
CA GLN A 207 24.98 -0.58 -8.26
C GLN A 207 25.18 0.48 -9.36
N GLY A 208 24.12 0.91 -10.03
CA GLY A 208 24.16 1.98 -11.03
C GLY A 208 24.34 3.38 -10.44
N MET A 209 23.65 3.69 -9.35
CA MET A 209 23.62 5.02 -8.74
C MET A 209 24.82 5.31 -7.83
N TYR A 210 25.26 4.29 -7.08
CA TYR A 210 26.34 4.38 -6.09
C TYR A 210 27.32 3.21 -6.28
N PRO A 211 28.10 3.20 -7.39
CA PRO A 211 28.98 2.06 -7.72
C PRO A 211 30.10 1.84 -6.70
N ASP A 212 30.51 2.90 -5.96
CA ASP A 212 31.45 2.78 -4.84
C ASP A 212 30.68 2.78 -3.50
N PRO A 213 30.59 1.64 -2.81
CA PRO A 213 29.87 1.53 -1.54
C PRO A 213 30.50 2.33 -0.39
N ASN A 214 31.76 2.80 -0.57
CA ASN A 214 32.44 3.66 0.39
C ASN A 214 32.20 5.15 0.12
N ASN A 215 31.56 5.52 -0.99
CA ASN A 215 31.25 6.90 -1.36
C ASN A 215 29.77 7.03 -1.75
N LEU A 216 28.92 7.17 -0.73
CA LEU A 216 27.46 7.32 -0.87
C LEU A 216 27.02 8.80 -0.91
N GLN A 217 27.94 9.74 -1.07
CA GLN A 217 27.64 11.18 -1.04
C GLN A 217 27.08 11.71 -2.36
N MET A 218 27.42 11.06 -3.48
CA MET A 218 27.06 11.52 -4.81
C MET A 218 26.52 10.38 -5.66
N ALA A 219 25.26 10.47 -6.03
CA ALA A 219 24.69 9.58 -7.05
C ALA A 219 25.25 9.92 -8.44
N VAL A 220 25.27 8.92 -9.32
CA VAL A 220 25.64 9.10 -10.74
C VAL A 220 24.62 10.01 -11.46
N ILE A 221 23.35 10.01 -11.04
CA ILE A 221 22.29 10.88 -11.51
C ILE A 221 21.94 11.89 -10.42
N GLY A 222 22.06 13.18 -10.76
CA GLY A 222 21.70 14.29 -9.89
C GLY A 222 20.49 15.09 -10.40
N PRO A 223 20.14 16.19 -9.71
CA PRO A 223 18.96 17.00 -10.07
C PRO A 223 18.97 17.55 -11.50
N LYS A 224 20.14 17.82 -12.08
CA LYS A 224 20.24 18.32 -13.46
C LYS A 224 19.88 17.25 -14.49
N GLU A 225 20.34 16.03 -14.28
CA GLU A 225 20.01 14.89 -15.14
C GLU A 225 18.54 14.49 -15.00
N GLN A 226 17.99 14.52 -13.78
CA GLN A 226 16.56 14.29 -13.54
C GLN A 226 15.69 15.29 -14.31
N LEU A 227 16.02 16.59 -14.21
CA LEU A 227 15.31 17.64 -14.94
C LEU A 227 15.41 17.48 -16.46
N LEU A 228 16.61 17.11 -16.96
CA LEU A 228 16.82 16.85 -18.39
C LEU A 228 15.93 15.71 -18.88
N ILE A 229 15.85 14.61 -18.14
CA ILE A 229 15.05 13.44 -18.50
C ILE A 229 13.56 13.82 -18.50
N GLU A 230 13.06 14.37 -17.39
CA GLU A 230 11.66 14.72 -17.23
C GLU A 230 11.19 15.73 -18.28
N SER A 231 11.93 16.84 -18.46
CA SER A 231 11.58 17.84 -19.46
C SER A 231 11.55 17.26 -20.89
N SER A 232 12.48 16.35 -21.21
CA SER A 232 12.57 15.76 -22.56
C SER A 232 11.42 14.81 -22.87
N TYR A 233 10.97 13.99 -21.94
CA TYR A 233 9.80 13.14 -22.22
C TYR A 233 8.49 13.92 -22.14
N LEU A 234 8.34 14.91 -21.26
CA LEU A 234 7.15 15.77 -21.21
C LEU A 234 7.00 16.59 -22.48
N GLU A 235 8.08 17.20 -23.01
CA GLU A 235 8.03 17.89 -24.31
C GLU A 235 7.45 17.01 -25.43
N LYS A 236 7.74 15.70 -25.39
CA LYS A 236 7.27 14.75 -26.40
C LYS A 236 5.90 14.18 -26.12
N CYS A 237 5.53 13.99 -24.87
CA CYS A 237 4.46 13.08 -24.50
C CYS A 237 3.32 13.71 -23.69
N ASP A 238 3.50 14.89 -23.08
CA ASP A 238 2.51 15.49 -22.18
C ASP A 238 1.15 15.69 -22.86
N ALA A 239 1.13 16.17 -24.11
CA ALA A 239 -0.09 16.38 -24.87
C ALA A 239 -0.80 15.11 -25.39
N LEU A 240 -0.24 13.90 -25.15
CA LEU A 240 -0.78 12.66 -25.75
C LEU A 240 -2.16 12.27 -25.22
N ASP A 241 -2.48 12.62 -23.99
CA ASP A 241 -3.80 12.36 -23.38
C ASP A 241 -4.80 13.51 -23.58
N GLY A 242 -4.37 14.59 -24.25
CA GLY A 242 -5.19 15.76 -24.60
C GLY A 242 -5.10 16.91 -23.59
N ILE A 243 -4.21 16.84 -22.62
CA ILE A 243 -3.94 17.87 -21.61
C ILE A 243 -2.43 18.07 -21.52
N GLU A 244 -1.98 19.31 -21.42
CA GLU A 244 -0.58 19.65 -21.15
C GLU A 244 -0.48 20.13 -19.70
N ASP A 245 -0.33 19.18 -18.75
CA ASP A 245 -0.33 19.46 -17.30
C ASP A 245 0.79 18.75 -16.54
N GLY A 246 1.75 18.14 -17.25
CA GLY A 246 2.86 17.38 -16.67
C GLY A 246 2.45 16.00 -16.14
N ILE A 247 1.24 15.51 -16.48
CA ILE A 247 0.71 14.23 -16.02
C ILE A 247 0.41 13.34 -17.20
N LEU A 248 1.06 12.20 -17.30
CA LEU A 248 0.72 11.17 -18.29
C LEU A 248 -0.36 10.24 -17.74
N ASN A 249 -1.50 10.14 -18.41
CA ASN A 249 -2.57 9.21 -18.01
C ASN A 249 -2.12 7.74 -18.05
N ASP A 250 -1.33 7.39 -19.07
CA ASP A 250 -0.64 6.11 -19.16
C ASP A 250 0.77 6.33 -19.74
N PRO A 251 1.83 6.31 -18.94
CA PRO A 251 3.18 6.56 -19.43
C PRO A 251 3.67 5.54 -20.46
N ARG A 252 3.02 4.38 -20.63
CA ARG A 252 3.33 3.40 -21.67
C ARG A 252 3.00 3.88 -23.08
N ASP A 253 2.15 4.91 -23.21
CA ASP A 253 1.85 5.58 -24.46
C ASP A 253 3.02 6.44 -24.95
N CYS A 254 3.86 6.89 -24.05
CA CYS A 254 5.03 7.69 -24.34
C CYS A 254 6.12 6.83 -25.00
N LYS A 255 6.40 7.09 -26.26
CA LYS A 255 7.49 6.42 -27.02
C LYS A 255 8.76 7.28 -26.99
N PHE A 256 9.12 7.78 -25.82
CA PHE A 256 10.39 8.46 -25.60
C PHE A 256 11.49 7.42 -25.38
N ASP A 257 12.64 7.64 -26.03
CA ASP A 257 13.84 6.83 -25.88
C ASP A 257 14.91 7.66 -25.19
N VAL A 258 15.21 7.34 -23.94
CA VAL A 258 16.22 8.06 -23.13
C VAL A 258 17.61 8.00 -23.73
N ALA A 259 17.93 7.02 -24.59
CA ALA A 259 19.20 6.92 -25.31
C ALA A 259 19.41 8.12 -26.27
N THR A 260 18.36 8.83 -26.66
CA THR A 260 18.47 10.07 -27.45
C THR A 260 19.18 11.20 -26.70
N LEU A 261 19.24 11.11 -25.38
CA LEU A 261 19.95 12.06 -24.50
C LEU A 261 21.44 11.77 -24.37
N LEU A 262 21.96 10.68 -24.95
CA LEU A 262 23.40 10.35 -24.87
C LEU A 262 24.25 11.47 -25.54
N CYS A 263 25.32 11.90 -24.86
CA CYS A 263 26.26 12.87 -25.39
C CYS A 263 26.94 12.35 -26.66
N ARG A 264 26.99 13.17 -27.70
CA ARG A 264 27.71 12.86 -28.95
C ARG A 264 29.16 13.38 -28.96
N GLY A 265 29.61 13.90 -27.83
CA GLY A 265 30.94 14.49 -27.63
C GLY A 265 31.19 14.71 -26.15
N GLU A 266 31.79 15.83 -25.78
CA GLU A 266 32.00 16.17 -24.39
C GLU A 266 30.68 16.29 -23.62
N LYS A 267 30.69 15.88 -22.33
CA LYS A 267 29.52 15.99 -21.44
C LYS A 267 29.13 17.45 -21.25
N THR A 268 27.86 17.75 -21.48
CA THR A 268 27.23 19.05 -21.19
C THR A 268 26.02 18.86 -20.28
N GLU A 269 25.36 19.93 -19.88
CA GLU A 269 24.11 19.85 -19.08
C GLU A 269 22.91 19.36 -19.90
N SER A 270 23.00 19.35 -21.24
CA SER A 270 21.94 18.93 -22.15
C SER A 270 22.06 17.48 -22.65
N CYS A 271 22.94 16.66 -22.06
CA CYS A 271 23.10 15.27 -22.43
C CYS A 271 23.57 14.41 -21.26
N LEU A 272 23.39 13.10 -21.35
CA LEU A 272 23.84 12.10 -20.39
C LEU A 272 25.18 11.48 -20.83
N SER A 273 26.08 11.23 -19.90
CA SER A 273 27.24 10.38 -20.16
C SER A 273 26.80 8.91 -20.32
N GLU A 274 27.71 8.05 -20.85
CA GLU A 274 27.43 6.60 -20.94
C GLU A 274 27.10 5.98 -19.59
N ALA A 275 27.82 6.36 -18.52
CA ALA A 275 27.54 5.86 -17.16
C ALA A 275 26.19 6.34 -16.63
N GLN A 276 25.81 7.59 -16.91
CA GLN A 276 24.52 8.14 -16.53
C GLN A 276 23.37 7.45 -17.28
N LEU A 277 23.52 7.26 -18.60
CA LEU A 277 22.52 6.52 -19.38
C LEU A 277 22.37 5.08 -18.91
N ALA A 278 23.47 4.39 -18.60
CA ALA A 278 23.43 3.04 -18.05
C ALA A 278 22.68 2.97 -16.72
N ALA A 279 22.93 3.93 -15.81
CA ALA A 279 22.22 4.01 -14.52
C ALA A 279 20.72 4.27 -14.68
N VAL A 280 20.33 5.14 -15.62
CA VAL A 280 18.91 5.41 -15.92
C VAL A 280 18.23 4.21 -16.56
N ASN A 281 18.89 3.50 -17.47
CA ASN A 281 18.34 2.29 -18.09
C ASN A 281 18.01 1.21 -17.06
N VAL A 282 18.83 1.04 -16.02
CA VAL A 282 18.54 0.10 -14.92
C VAL A 282 17.20 0.42 -14.25
N ILE A 283 16.87 1.70 -14.09
CA ILE A 283 15.58 2.10 -13.50
C ILE A 283 14.43 1.75 -14.43
N TYR A 284 14.48 2.15 -15.70
CA TYR A 284 13.37 1.97 -16.64
C TYR A 284 13.21 0.53 -17.13
N ASP A 285 14.32 -0.20 -17.33
CA ASP A 285 14.28 -1.58 -17.82
C ASP A 285 13.99 -2.60 -16.70
N GLY A 286 14.38 -2.28 -15.46
CA GLY A 286 14.31 -3.18 -14.31
C GLY A 286 15.49 -4.17 -14.24
N PRO A 287 15.56 -4.93 -13.12
CA PRO A 287 16.69 -5.79 -12.82
C PRO A 287 16.77 -7.00 -13.75
N VAL A 288 18.01 -7.36 -14.11
CA VAL A 288 18.33 -8.52 -14.94
C VAL A 288 19.41 -9.38 -14.26
N ASP A 289 19.45 -10.68 -14.58
CA ASP A 289 20.56 -11.55 -14.24
C ASP A 289 21.75 -11.37 -15.21
N GLN A 290 22.87 -12.09 -14.99
CA GLN A 290 24.04 -12.00 -15.87
C GLN A 290 23.78 -12.48 -17.30
N GLN A 291 22.74 -13.27 -17.53
CA GLN A 291 22.32 -13.73 -18.85
C GLN A 291 21.39 -12.73 -19.55
N GLY A 292 21.07 -11.60 -18.89
CA GLY A 292 20.15 -10.58 -19.37
C GLY A 292 18.67 -10.94 -19.24
N SER A 293 18.33 -12.01 -18.48
CA SER A 293 16.94 -12.37 -18.22
C SER A 293 16.33 -11.44 -17.17
N LYS A 294 15.15 -10.92 -17.42
CA LYS A 294 14.45 -10.02 -16.46
C LYS A 294 14.14 -10.74 -15.16
N LEU A 295 14.50 -10.11 -14.06
CA LEU A 295 14.14 -10.55 -12.71
C LEU A 295 12.80 -9.94 -12.26
N PHE A 296 12.59 -8.67 -12.61
CA PHE A 296 11.36 -7.94 -12.30
C PHE A 296 11.13 -6.78 -13.29
N TYR A 297 10.05 -6.05 -13.11
CA TYR A 297 9.68 -4.87 -13.90
C TYR A 297 10.52 -3.65 -13.50
N GLY A 298 10.81 -2.78 -14.46
CA GLY A 298 11.33 -1.45 -14.23
C GLY A 298 10.22 -0.45 -13.88
N PHE A 299 10.59 0.83 -13.82
CA PHE A 299 9.65 1.92 -13.54
C PHE A 299 9.21 2.58 -14.84
N PRO A 300 7.99 3.09 -14.96
CA PRO A 300 7.59 3.97 -16.06
C PRO A 300 8.16 5.38 -15.86
N PHE A 301 8.02 6.26 -16.85
CA PHE A 301 8.29 7.68 -16.73
C PHE A 301 7.36 8.32 -15.69
N GLY A 302 7.91 9.25 -14.88
CA GLY A 302 7.19 10.04 -13.90
C GLY A 302 7.89 10.08 -12.54
N GLY A 303 7.88 11.26 -11.90
CA GLY A 303 8.44 11.46 -10.57
C GLY A 303 9.97 11.65 -10.52
N GLU A 304 10.62 11.96 -11.66
CA GLU A 304 12.07 12.10 -11.72
C GLU A 304 12.58 13.30 -10.92
N THR A 305 11.84 14.42 -10.89
CA THR A 305 12.25 15.64 -10.19
C THR A 305 11.49 15.90 -8.90
N SER A 306 10.41 15.21 -8.65
CA SER A 306 9.56 15.46 -7.48
C SER A 306 10.17 14.93 -6.18
N ASP A 307 9.97 15.63 -5.08
CA ASP A 307 10.57 15.31 -3.77
C ASP A 307 10.20 13.88 -3.27
N GLY A 308 9.00 13.43 -3.54
CA GLY A 308 8.53 12.07 -3.20
C GLY A 308 8.89 10.99 -4.23
N GLY A 309 9.52 11.38 -5.35
CA GLY A 309 9.96 10.52 -6.45
C GLY A 309 11.41 10.05 -6.35
N TRP A 310 12.18 10.21 -7.45
CA TRP A 310 13.57 9.75 -7.52
C TRP A 310 14.50 10.35 -6.47
N PRO A 311 14.43 11.66 -6.13
CA PRO A 311 15.27 12.23 -5.07
C PRO A 311 15.16 11.47 -3.75
N ARG A 312 13.97 11.06 -3.37
CA ARG A 312 13.74 10.29 -2.15
C ARG A 312 14.15 8.83 -2.26
N TRP A 313 13.73 8.18 -3.33
CA TRP A 313 13.80 6.73 -3.41
C TRP A 313 15.09 6.21 -4.04
N LEU A 314 15.65 6.89 -5.05
CA LEU A 314 16.66 6.33 -5.94
C LEU A 314 17.99 7.08 -5.89
N THR A 315 17.96 8.40 -6.00
CA THR A 315 19.16 9.22 -6.20
C THR A 315 19.63 9.92 -4.93
N GLY A 316 18.74 10.12 -3.96
CA GLY A 316 19.11 10.76 -2.70
C GLY A 316 19.57 12.20 -2.83
N GLY A 317 20.36 12.66 -1.86
CA GLY A 317 20.93 14.00 -1.77
C GLY A 317 21.03 14.48 -0.32
N LEU A 318 21.72 15.60 -0.09
CA LEU A 318 21.88 16.17 1.26
C LEU A 318 20.54 16.56 1.90
N GLN A 319 19.58 17.00 1.11
CA GLN A 319 18.24 17.39 1.55
C GLN A 319 17.44 16.18 2.03
N PHE A 320 17.63 15.02 1.39
CA PHE A 320 16.98 13.78 1.76
C PHE A 320 17.35 13.28 3.18
N GLN A 321 18.56 13.51 3.66
CA GLN A 321 18.97 13.09 5.01
C GLN A 321 18.24 13.81 6.14
N SER A 322 17.78 15.04 5.94
CA SER A 322 16.88 15.71 6.89
C SER A 322 15.47 15.12 6.86
N ASP A 323 15.01 14.69 5.67
CA ASP A 323 13.64 14.22 5.44
C ASP A 323 13.46 12.74 5.82
N VAL A 324 14.54 11.95 5.90
CA VAL A 324 14.47 10.56 6.42
C VAL A 324 14.05 10.52 7.88
N ASN A 325 14.41 11.53 8.66
CA ASN A 325 13.91 11.70 10.03
C ASN A 325 12.40 12.02 10.05
N ASP A 326 11.86 12.55 8.94
CA ASP A 326 10.45 12.85 8.72
C ASP A 326 9.72 11.77 7.89
N PHE A 327 10.35 10.59 7.65
CA PHE A 327 9.71 9.45 6.96
C PHE A 327 8.53 8.90 7.77
N GLN A 328 7.78 9.79 8.36
CA GLN A 328 6.75 9.39 9.29
C GLN A 328 5.40 9.22 8.62
N GLY A 329 5.15 9.75 7.42
CA GLY A 329 3.84 9.58 6.74
C GLY A 329 2.64 9.50 7.70
N GLY A 330 2.69 10.19 8.84
CA GLY A 330 1.75 10.09 9.94
C GLY A 330 1.94 8.87 10.87
N VAL A 331 3.05 8.13 10.74
CA VAL A 331 3.40 6.99 11.61
C VAL A 331 4.25 7.49 12.76
N ASP A 332 3.81 7.24 14.00
CA ASP A 332 4.65 7.44 15.19
C ASP A 332 5.74 6.36 15.20
N VAL A 333 6.96 6.76 14.86
CA VAL A 333 8.13 5.84 14.86
C VAL A 333 8.78 5.72 16.24
N GLY A 334 8.24 6.39 17.26
CA GLY A 334 8.82 6.43 18.59
C GLY A 334 10.19 7.12 18.61
N ASP A 335 11.02 6.74 19.62
CA ASP A 335 12.37 7.31 19.82
C ASP A 335 13.46 6.62 18.96
N TYR A 336 13.09 5.84 17.93
CA TYR A 336 14.05 5.14 17.08
C TYR A 336 14.68 6.08 16.06
N SER A 337 16.02 6.17 16.06
CA SER A 337 16.75 6.94 15.06
C SER A 337 16.76 6.26 13.70
N ALA A 338 16.57 7.04 12.64
CA ALA A 338 16.69 6.55 11.27
C ALA A 338 18.13 6.08 10.98
N PRO A 339 18.32 4.96 10.27
CA PRO A 339 19.63 4.62 9.72
C PRO A 339 20.04 5.68 8.67
N VAL A 340 21.33 5.99 8.60
CA VAL A 340 21.86 6.87 7.56
C VAL A 340 21.89 6.13 6.24
N VAL A 341 21.06 6.55 5.27
CA VAL A 341 20.98 5.97 3.94
C VAL A 341 21.04 7.05 2.87
N PRO A 342 21.69 6.81 1.73
CA PRO A 342 21.76 7.80 0.64
C PRO A 342 20.41 7.98 -0.08
N ALA A 343 19.62 6.92 -0.16
CA ALA A 343 18.28 6.87 -0.74
C ALA A 343 17.47 5.75 -0.06
N VAL A 344 16.14 5.79 -0.13
CA VAL A 344 15.28 4.81 0.58
C VAL A 344 15.46 3.40 0.06
N HIS A 345 15.62 3.23 -1.26
CA HIS A 345 15.91 1.91 -1.86
C HIS A 345 17.20 1.28 -1.33
N TYR A 346 18.23 2.09 -1.04
CA TYR A 346 19.45 1.58 -0.41
C TYR A 346 19.14 0.93 0.95
N GLY A 347 18.33 1.57 1.78
CA GLY A 347 17.93 1.02 3.08
C GLY A 347 17.18 -0.30 2.95
N PHE A 348 16.17 -0.35 2.09
CA PHE A 348 15.38 -1.56 1.86
C PHE A 348 16.20 -2.68 1.22
N GLY A 349 16.90 -2.42 0.12
CA GLY A 349 17.68 -3.43 -0.58
C GLY A 349 18.74 -4.07 0.31
N ASN A 350 19.59 -3.26 0.95
CA ASN A 350 20.60 -3.75 1.87
C ASN A 350 20.00 -4.41 3.11
N GLY A 351 18.94 -3.84 3.67
CA GLY A 351 18.27 -4.41 4.84
C GLY A 351 17.74 -5.81 4.58
N ILE A 352 17.08 -6.02 3.44
CA ILE A 352 16.58 -7.34 3.06
C ILE A 352 17.74 -8.32 2.87
N MET A 353 18.77 -7.95 2.10
CA MET A 353 19.88 -8.85 1.81
C MET A 353 20.67 -9.20 3.04
N LYS A 354 21.05 -8.20 3.86
CA LYS A 354 21.85 -8.42 5.07
C LYS A 354 21.15 -9.27 6.12
N TYR A 355 19.86 -8.95 6.40
CA TYR A 355 19.21 -9.44 7.61
C TYR A 355 18.13 -10.51 7.37
N LEU A 356 17.51 -10.53 6.18
CA LEU A 356 16.43 -11.47 5.87
C LEU A 356 16.85 -12.57 4.88
N VAL A 357 17.89 -12.34 4.08
CA VAL A 357 18.38 -13.33 3.10
C VAL A 357 19.67 -14.01 3.59
N TYR A 358 20.73 -13.24 3.80
CA TYR A 358 22.06 -13.80 4.13
C TYR A 358 22.33 -13.90 5.63
N HIS A 359 21.62 -13.17 6.48
CA HIS A 359 21.90 -13.04 7.91
C HIS A 359 23.35 -12.61 8.20
N ASP A 360 23.89 -11.76 7.32
CA ASP A 360 25.25 -11.23 7.35
C ASP A 360 25.22 -9.69 7.32
N PRO A 361 25.50 -9.01 8.45
CA PRO A 361 25.53 -7.54 8.51
C PRO A 361 26.61 -6.91 7.63
N ASP A 362 27.66 -7.65 7.27
CA ASP A 362 28.78 -7.18 6.47
C ASP A 362 28.59 -7.40 4.95
N TRP A 363 27.47 -8.04 4.55
CA TRP A 363 27.13 -8.22 3.14
C TRP A 363 27.14 -6.90 2.37
N SER A 364 27.70 -6.89 1.15
CA SER A 364 27.81 -5.72 0.27
C SER A 364 27.10 -5.94 -1.07
N TYR A 365 26.43 -4.91 -1.56
CA TYR A 365 25.79 -4.93 -2.87
C TYR A 365 26.76 -4.75 -4.04
N ALA A 366 27.96 -4.17 -3.82
CA ALA A 366 28.82 -3.66 -4.89
C ALA A 366 29.22 -4.73 -5.91
N ASP A 367 29.64 -5.89 -5.43
CA ASP A 367 30.11 -7.00 -6.28
C ASP A 367 29.06 -8.12 -6.40
N TYR A 368 27.82 -7.86 -5.96
CA TYR A 368 26.77 -8.88 -5.98
C TYR A 368 26.30 -9.15 -7.41
N THR A 369 26.23 -10.43 -7.76
CA THR A 369 25.65 -10.91 -9.00
C THR A 369 24.36 -11.66 -8.72
N PHE A 370 23.40 -11.61 -9.63
CA PHE A 370 22.08 -12.19 -9.40
C PHE A 370 21.93 -13.65 -9.84
N ASP A 371 23.02 -14.34 -10.12
CA ASP A 371 23.01 -15.71 -10.68
C ASP A 371 22.37 -16.74 -9.76
N THR A 372 22.60 -16.62 -8.44
CA THR A 372 22.06 -17.52 -7.42
C THR A 372 20.90 -16.90 -6.66
N PHE A 373 20.51 -15.66 -6.99
CA PHE A 373 19.57 -14.87 -6.19
C PHE A 373 18.24 -15.56 -5.90
N ARG A 374 17.68 -16.30 -6.87
CA ARG A 374 16.40 -17.01 -6.67
C ARG A 374 16.51 -18.11 -5.62
N ASP A 375 17.64 -18.80 -5.57
CA ASP A 375 17.88 -19.86 -4.58
C ASP A 375 18.25 -19.27 -3.22
N ASP A 376 19.11 -18.26 -3.19
CA ASP A 376 19.53 -17.58 -1.96
C ASP A 376 18.33 -16.93 -1.23
N ALA A 377 17.45 -16.25 -1.98
CA ALA A 377 16.30 -15.57 -1.45
C ALA A 377 15.07 -16.48 -1.19
N LYS A 378 15.15 -17.79 -1.48
CA LYS A 378 13.99 -18.69 -1.45
C LYS A 378 13.26 -18.73 -0.11
N LEU A 379 13.98 -18.75 1.01
CA LEU A 379 13.38 -18.76 2.35
C LEU A 379 12.68 -17.44 2.63
N ALA A 380 13.33 -16.32 2.33
CA ALA A 380 12.75 -14.99 2.46
C ALA A 380 11.51 -14.84 1.54
N ALA A 381 11.58 -15.29 0.29
CA ALA A 381 10.47 -15.27 -0.66
C ALA A 381 9.25 -16.03 -0.12
N ASN A 382 9.44 -17.24 0.38
CA ASN A 382 8.36 -18.06 0.94
C ASN A 382 7.68 -17.41 2.15
N THR A 383 8.36 -16.55 2.88
CA THR A 383 7.84 -15.89 4.08
C THR A 383 7.24 -14.52 3.78
N LEU A 384 7.86 -13.75 2.88
CA LEU A 384 7.57 -12.34 2.67
C LEU A 384 6.74 -12.05 1.42
N ASN A 385 6.86 -12.88 0.36
CA ASN A 385 6.22 -12.60 -0.91
C ASN A 385 4.76 -13.02 -0.92
N ALA A 386 3.91 -12.12 -1.40
CA ALA A 386 2.48 -12.35 -1.67
C ALA A 386 2.26 -12.43 -3.19
N THR A 387 2.91 -13.39 -3.84
CA THR A 387 2.95 -13.54 -5.31
C THR A 387 2.01 -14.61 -5.86
N ASN A 388 1.20 -15.25 -5.01
CA ASN A 388 0.24 -16.25 -5.49
C ASN A 388 -0.91 -15.56 -6.25
N SER A 389 -1.08 -15.89 -7.52
CA SER A 389 -2.18 -15.39 -8.37
C SER A 389 -3.50 -16.15 -8.19
N ASP A 390 -3.49 -17.31 -7.50
CA ASP A 390 -4.72 -18.01 -7.15
C ASP A 390 -5.38 -17.40 -5.92
N LEU A 391 -6.37 -16.55 -6.13
CA LEU A 391 -7.22 -15.94 -5.10
C LEU A 391 -8.58 -16.63 -4.97
N SER A 392 -8.72 -17.85 -5.48
CA SER A 392 -10.00 -18.55 -5.54
C SER A 392 -10.64 -18.80 -4.17
N ALA A 393 -9.84 -19.08 -3.14
CA ALA A 393 -10.32 -19.27 -1.77
C ALA A 393 -11.00 -18.01 -1.22
N PHE A 394 -10.34 -16.85 -1.38
CA PHE A 394 -10.86 -15.54 -0.98
C PHE A 394 -12.13 -15.16 -1.75
N ARG A 395 -12.12 -15.33 -3.07
CA ARG A 395 -13.25 -15.00 -3.95
C ARG A 395 -14.48 -15.87 -3.71
N LYS A 396 -14.30 -17.20 -3.49
CA LYS A 396 -15.39 -18.16 -3.25
C LYS A 396 -16.23 -17.83 -2.01
N ARG A 397 -15.65 -17.18 -1.01
CA ARG A 397 -16.39 -16.72 0.18
C ARG A 397 -17.02 -15.34 0.02
N GLY A 398 -16.93 -14.74 -1.16
CA GLY A 398 -17.46 -13.39 -1.45
C GLY A 398 -16.48 -12.25 -1.22
N GLY A 399 -15.20 -12.53 -1.02
CA GLY A 399 -14.16 -11.52 -0.80
C GLY A 399 -14.02 -10.55 -1.99
N ARG A 400 -13.77 -9.27 -1.70
CA ARG A 400 -13.57 -8.19 -2.68
C ARG A 400 -12.20 -7.55 -2.49
N LEU A 401 -11.44 -7.40 -3.59
CA LEU A 401 -10.10 -6.82 -3.57
C LEU A 401 -10.03 -5.61 -4.49
N LEU A 402 -9.68 -4.46 -3.92
CA LEU A 402 -9.37 -3.25 -4.64
C LEU A 402 -7.86 -2.99 -4.57
N ILE A 403 -7.22 -2.89 -5.71
CA ILE A 403 -5.80 -2.56 -5.84
C ILE A 403 -5.70 -1.15 -6.43
N PHE A 404 -4.78 -0.33 -5.95
CA PHE A 404 -4.44 0.94 -6.59
C PHE A 404 -2.94 1.17 -6.57
N THR A 405 -2.42 1.93 -7.53
CA THR A 405 -1.01 2.32 -7.58
C THR A 405 -0.82 3.59 -8.40
N GLY A 406 0.15 4.41 -7.99
CA GLY A 406 0.54 5.60 -8.71
C GLY A 406 1.43 5.27 -9.91
N TRP A 407 1.25 5.98 -11.03
CA TRP A 407 2.15 5.84 -12.18
C TRP A 407 3.55 6.40 -11.92
N SER A 408 3.67 7.44 -11.07
CA SER A 408 4.94 8.08 -10.70
C SER A 408 5.56 7.50 -9.42
N ASP A 409 5.13 6.29 -9.02
CA ASP A 409 5.65 5.60 -7.83
C ASP A 409 7.09 5.12 -8.07
N ALA A 410 8.07 5.79 -7.43
CA ALA A 410 9.49 5.44 -7.50
C ALA A 410 9.91 4.38 -6.44
N ALA A 411 8.98 3.96 -5.57
CA ALA A 411 9.23 2.94 -4.55
C ALA A 411 8.86 1.54 -5.05
N ILE A 412 7.65 1.41 -5.60
CA ILE A 412 7.07 0.14 -6.06
C ILE A 412 6.65 0.29 -7.52
N SER A 413 7.24 -0.51 -8.40
CA SER A 413 6.93 -0.44 -9.82
C SER A 413 5.44 -0.62 -10.10
N ALA A 414 4.82 0.40 -10.72
CA ALA A 414 3.45 0.34 -11.20
C ALA A 414 3.25 -0.79 -12.22
N LEU A 415 4.28 -1.04 -13.06
CA LEU A 415 4.27 -2.15 -14.03
C LEU A 415 4.26 -3.52 -13.33
N GLY A 416 4.94 -3.64 -12.18
CA GLY A 416 4.89 -4.86 -11.36
C GLY A 416 3.51 -5.10 -10.76
N THR A 417 2.82 -4.05 -10.31
CA THR A 417 1.45 -4.14 -9.80
C THR A 417 0.47 -4.55 -10.90
N ILE A 418 0.60 -3.99 -12.11
CA ILE A 418 -0.18 -4.39 -13.28
C ILE A 418 0.09 -5.86 -13.61
N GLY A 419 1.36 -6.27 -13.67
CA GLY A 419 1.76 -7.65 -13.96
C GLY A 419 1.11 -8.65 -13.01
N TYR A 420 1.11 -8.39 -11.70
CA TYR A 420 0.41 -9.23 -10.73
C TYR A 420 -1.10 -9.31 -10.99
N TYR A 421 -1.75 -8.17 -11.26
CA TYR A 421 -3.18 -8.14 -11.57
C TYR A 421 -3.50 -8.94 -12.84
N GLU A 422 -2.68 -8.83 -13.88
CA GLU A 422 -2.82 -9.57 -15.13
C GLU A 422 -2.58 -11.08 -14.94
N GLU A 423 -1.61 -11.48 -14.09
CA GLU A 423 -1.40 -12.87 -13.69
C GLU A 423 -2.63 -13.47 -12.99
N VAL A 424 -3.28 -12.70 -12.09
CA VAL A 424 -4.53 -13.12 -11.44
C VAL A 424 -5.65 -13.33 -12.48
N LEU A 425 -5.78 -12.44 -13.47
CA LEU A 425 -6.77 -12.59 -14.55
C LEU A 425 -6.40 -13.71 -15.53
N ALA A 426 -5.12 -13.98 -15.76
CA ALA A 426 -4.67 -15.10 -16.57
C ALA A 426 -4.97 -16.44 -15.88
N HIS A 427 -4.84 -16.50 -14.54
CA HIS A 427 -5.21 -17.67 -13.75
C HIS A 427 -6.72 -17.92 -13.79
N ASP A 428 -7.53 -16.87 -13.58
CA ASP A 428 -9.00 -16.95 -13.65
C ASP A 428 -9.60 -15.63 -14.16
N LYS A 429 -10.06 -15.63 -15.42
CA LYS A 429 -10.68 -14.46 -16.06
C LYS A 429 -11.90 -13.92 -15.29
N THR A 430 -12.60 -14.77 -14.54
CA THR A 430 -13.74 -14.34 -13.73
C THR A 430 -13.32 -13.52 -12.51
N ALA A 431 -12.03 -13.48 -12.17
CA ALA A 431 -11.51 -12.65 -11.10
C ALA A 431 -11.81 -11.16 -11.30
N ALA A 432 -11.97 -10.72 -12.55
CA ALA A 432 -12.41 -9.36 -12.86
C ALA A 432 -13.78 -8.98 -12.25
N ASN A 433 -14.60 -9.92 -11.77
CA ASN A 433 -15.83 -9.59 -11.06
C ASN A 433 -15.60 -9.21 -9.59
N ASP A 434 -14.51 -9.68 -8.99
CA ASP A 434 -14.24 -9.60 -7.55
C ASP A 434 -12.96 -8.81 -7.22
N ILE A 435 -12.16 -8.46 -8.24
CA ILE A 435 -10.90 -7.75 -8.10
C ILE A 435 -10.88 -6.55 -9.06
N ARG A 436 -10.43 -5.39 -8.58
CA ARG A 436 -10.26 -4.16 -9.38
C ARG A 436 -8.88 -3.58 -9.17
N LEU A 437 -8.31 -3.05 -10.25
CA LEU A 437 -7.10 -2.23 -10.22
C LEU A 437 -7.45 -0.81 -10.70
N PHE A 438 -6.95 0.20 -9.99
CA PHE A 438 -7.03 1.61 -10.36
C PHE A 438 -5.63 2.19 -10.48
N MET A 439 -5.29 2.70 -11.66
CA MET A 439 -4.05 3.43 -11.89
C MET A 439 -4.26 4.90 -11.60
N MET A 440 -3.28 5.54 -10.94
CA MET A 440 -3.37 6.94 -10.51
C MET A 440 -2.32 7.77 -11.26
N PRO A 441 -2.70 8.54 -12.30
CA PRO A 441 -1.77 9.36 -13.07
C PRO A 441 -1.07 10.42 -12.23
N GLY A 442 0.26 10.56 -12.39
CA GLY A 442 1.06 11.56 -11.68
C GLY A 442 1.16 11.39 -10.16
N VAL A 443 0.69 10.26 -9.63
CA VAL A 443 0.72 9.97 -8.19
C VAL A 443 1.97 9.17 -7.86
N GLU A 444 2.63 9.58 -6.79
CA GLU A 444 3.82 8.95 -6.22
C GLU A 444 3.48 7.78 -5.29
N HIS A 445 4.43 7.39 -4.44
CA HIS A 445 4.24 6.25 -3.54
C HIS A 445 3.16 6.50 -2.48
N CYS A 446 2.02 5.83 -2.62
CA CYS A 446 0.85 5.92 -1.75
C CYS A 446 0.11 7.25 -1.79
N PHE A 447 0.80 8.37 -1.95
CA PHE A 447 0.27 9.73 -1.86
C PHE A 447 1.27 10.73 -2.46
N GLY A 448 0.83 11.94 -2.80
CA GLY A 448 1.70 12.99 -3.33
C GLY A 448 1.85 12.94 -4.85
N GLY A 449 2.79 13.73 -5.36
CA GLY A 449 3.00 13.93 -6.79
C GLY A 449 2.08 15.01 -7.39
N SER A 450 2.16 15.17 -8.71
CA SER A 450 1.40 16.16 -9.46
C SER A 450 -0.07 15.76 -9.70
N GLY A 451 -0.41 14.47 -9.49
CA GLY A 451 -1.72 13.90 -9.76
C GLY A 451 -2.72 13.96 -8.60
N PRO A 452 -3.96 13.47 -8.84
CA PRO A 452 -5.01 13.38 -7.82
C PRO A 452 -4.69 12.25 -6.82
N SER A 453 -3.98 12.57 -5.74
CA SER A 453 -3.33 11.61 -4.86
C SER A 453 -4.23 10.99 -3.77
N PHE A 454 -5.47 11.44 -3.61
CA PHE A 454 -6.38 10.91 -2.59
C PHE A 454 -7.70 10.41 -3.19
N ALA A 455 -8.02 9.15 -2.93
CA ALA A 455 -9.35 8.58 -3.15
C ALA A 455 -9.78 7.82 -1.89
N ASN A 456 -11.04 7.92 -1.47
CA ASN A 456 -11.49 7.21 -0.27
C ASN A 456 -11.85 5.75 -0.58
N TYR A 457 -10.83 4.94 -0.75
CA TYR A 457 -10.96 3.52 -1.09
C TYR A 457 -11.65 2.69 0.01
N LEU A 458 -11.64 3.13 1.28
CA LEU A 458 -12.38 2.46 2.34
C LEU A 458 -13.90 2.55 2.09
N ILE A 459 -14.39 3.70 1.67
CA ILE A 459 -15.80 3.87 1.31
C ILE A 459 -16.16 3.05 0.07
N GLU A 460 -15.27 2.99 -0.93
CA GLU A 460 -15.55 2.27 -2.18
C GLU A 460 -15.57 0.75 -1.98
N ILE A 461 -14.65 0.19 -1.18
CA ILE A 461 -14.67 -1.24 -0.86
C ILE A 461 -15.87 -1.62 0.01
N ASP A 462 -16.26 -0.76 0.95
CA ASP A 462 -17.42 -0.95 1.81
C ASP A 462 -18.71 -1.00 0.97
N LYS A 463 -18.93 -0.02 0.09
CA LYS A 463 -20.05 -0.02 -0.87
C LYS A 463 -20.06 -1.27 -1.73
N TRP A 464 -18.89 -1.73 -2.19
CA TRP A 464 -18.79 -2.92 -3.02
C TRP A 464 -19.20 -4.18 -2.27
N VAL A 465 -18.70 -4.38 -1.06
CA VAL A 465 -19.05 -5.53 -0.21
C VAL A 465 -20.56 -5.54 0.09
N GLU A 466 -21.15 -4.39 0.46
CA GLU A 466 -22.57 -4.29 0.79
C GLU A 466 -23.50 -4.48 -0.43
N SER A 467 -23.16 -3.85 -1.56
CA SER A 467 -24.05 -3.87 -2.74
C SER A 467 -23.78 -5.01 -3.71
N GLY A 468 -22.63 -5.68 -3.62
CA GLY A 468 -22.13 -6.62 -4.62
C GLY A 468 -21.74 -5.99 -5.97
N LYS A 469 -21.80 -4.65 -6.11
CA LYS A 469 -21.51 -3.95 -7.35
C LYS A 469 -20.07 -3.43 -7.35
N ALA A 470 -19.25 -3.99 -8.25
CA ALA A 470 -17.87 -3.57 -8.40
C ALA A 470 -17.76 -2.11 -8.88
N PRO A 471 -16.89 -1.29 -8.31
CA PRO A 471 -16.64 0.05 -8.81
C PRO A 471 -15.98 -0.03 -10.20
N THR A 472 -16.51 0.72 -11.15
CA THR A 472 -15.93 0.88 -12.49
C THR A 472 -15.13 2.16 -12.61
N GLN A 473 -15.37 3.10 -11.72
CA GLN A 473 -14.71 4.39 -11.62
C GLN A 473 -14.73 4.91 -10.19
N VAL A 474 -13.74 5.72 -9.83
CA VAL A 474 -13.60 6.32 -8.49
C VAL A 474 -13.17 7.77 -8.65
N PRO A 475 -13.80 8.74 -7.96
CA PRO A 475 -13.29 10.11 -7.92
C PRO A 475 -12.02 10.16 -7.07
N ALA A 476 -10.97 10.81 -7.58
CA ALA A 476 -9.76 11.11 -6.84
C ALA A 476 -9.54 12.62 -6.78
N TYR A 477 -8.88 13.08 -5.74
CA TYR A 477 -8.75 14.48 -5.40
C TYR A 477 -7.28 14.91 -5.40
N PHE A 478 -7.01 16.05 -5.99
CA PHE A 478 -5.76 16.76 -5.78
C PHE A 478 -5.78 17.36 -4.36
N ILE A 479 -4.68 17.21 -3.65
CA ILE A 479 -4.56 17.69 -2.27
C ILE A 479 -3.56 18.82 -2.22
N ASP A 480 -3.93 19.95 -1.63
CA ASP A 480 -3.05 21.10 -1.46
C ASP A 480 -2.12 20.96 -0.24
N GLU A 481 -1.22 21.92 -0.05
CA GLU A 481 -0.28 21.97 1.08
C GLU A 481 -0.96 22.00 2.47
N LYS A 482 -2.25 22.35 2.52
CA LYS A 482 -3.05 22.38 3.75
C LYS A 482 -3.86 21.09 3.95
N MET A 483 -3.55 20.05 3.16
CA MET A 483 -4.28 18.77 3.16
C MET A 483 -5.77 18.95 2.82
N GLN A 484 -6.12 19.90 1.95
CA GLN A 484 -7.48 20.13 1.48
C GLN A 484 -7.62 19.76 -0.01
N PRO A 485 -8.81 19.26 -0.42
CA PRO A 485 -9.08 19.04 -1.84
C PRO A 485 -8.99 20.34 -2.64
N SER A 486 -8.22 20.33 -3.73
CA SER A 486 -8.00 21.48 -4.62
C SER A 486 -8.41 21.22 -6.07
N GLY A 487 -9.09 20.11 -6.32
CA GLY A 487 -9.58 19.66 -7.61
C GLY A 487 -9.84 18.17 -7.57
N SER A 488 -10.40 17.63 -8.64
CA SER A 488 -10.71 16.20 -8.74
C SER A 488 -10.47 15.67 -10.15
N ARG A 489 -10.18 14.38 -10.27
CA ARG A 489 -10.08 13.66 -11.54
C ARG A 489 -10.71 12.29 -11.42
N LEU A 490 -11.17 11.72 -12.52
CA LEU A 490 -11.75 10.39 -12.56
C LEU A 490 -10.63 9.33 -12.63
N LEU A 491 -10.71 8.31 -11.81
CA LEU A 491 -9.94 7.08 -11.97
C LEU A 491 -10.85 5.99 -12.54
N CYS A 492 -10.37 5.29 -13.55
CA CYS A 492 -11.11 4.22 -14.23
C CYS A 492 -10.54 2.86 -13.83
N ALA A 493 -11.43 1.85 -13.73
CA ALA A 493 -10.97 0.48 -13.48
C ALA A 493 -10.12 -0.01 -14.67
N TYR A 494 -8.88 -0.42 -14.37
CA TYR A 494 -7.94 -0.94 -15.38
C TYR A 494 -8.56 -2.11 -16.18
N PRO A 495 -8.39 -2.18 -17.53
CA PRO A 495 -7.45 -1.39 -18.33
C PRO A 495 -8.00 -0.04 -18.83
N GLN A 496 -9.22 0.39 -18.44
CA GLN A 496 -9.76 1.67 -18.87
C GLN A 496 -8.93 2.84 -18.32
N VAL A 497 -8.87 3.93 -19.09
CA VAL A 497 -8.22 5.19 -18.72
C VAL A 497 -9.23 6.33 -18.72
N ALA A 498 -8.99 7.35 -17.92
CA ALA A 498 -9.81 8.56 -17.91
C ALA A 498 -9.42 9.44 -19.12
N LYS A 499 -10.36 9.73 -19.99
CA LYS A 499 -10.17 10.62 -21.13
C LYS A 499 -10.87 11.96 -20.86
N TYR A 500 -10.12 13.04 -21.07
CA TYR A 500 -10.68 14.40 -21.03
C TYR A 500 -11.63 14.62 -22.21
N ASP A 501 -12.81 15.17 -21.94
CA ASP A 501 -13.87 15.36 -22.96
C ASP A 501 -13.63 16.61 -23.85
N GLY A 502 -12.48 17.30 -23.64
CA GLY A 502 -12.11 18.51 -24.41
C GLY A 502 -12.88 19.76 -24.00
N LYS A 503 -13.61 19.72 -22.88
CA LYS A 503 -14.43 20.82 -22.38
C LYS A 503 -14.45 20.82 -20.84
N GLY A 504 -14.54 22.01 -20.27
CA GLY A 504 -14.60 22.16 -18.81
C GLY A 504 -13.22 22.25 -18.16
N ASP A 505 -13.21 22.15 -16.84
CA ASP A 505 -12.00 22.23 -16.03
C ASP A 505 -11.29 20.86 -16.02
N THR A 506 -9.99 20.84 -16.31
CA THR A 506 -9.15 19.64 -16.24
C THR A 506 -8.94 19.13 -14.79
N ARG A 507 -9.39 19.90 -13.82
CA ARG A 507 -9.40 19.54 -12.39
C ARG A 507 -10.81 19.30 -11.84
N ASP A 508 -11.76 18.96 -12.71
CA ASP A 508 -13.11 18.55 -12.33
C ASP A 508 -13.40 17.14 -12.89
N VAL A 509 -13.74 16.22 -12.01
CA VAL A 509 -14.08 14.83 -12.35
C VAL A 509 -15.16 14.72 -13.45
N SER A 510 -16.08 15.68 -13.54
CA SER A 510 -17.15 15.69 -14.54
C SER A 510 -16.68 15.97 -15.98
N SER A 511 -15.43 16.42 -16.16
CA SER A 511 -14.82 16.66 -17.48
C SER A 511 -14.17 15.41 -18.08
N PHE A 512 -14.31 14.25 -17.44
CA PHE A 512 -13.67 13.01 -17.87
C PHE A 512 -14.66 11.87 -18.03
N SER A 513 -14.34 10.97 -18.94
CA SER A 513 -15.07 9.71 -19.14
C SER A 513 -14.10 8.52 -19.22
N CYS A 514 -14.55 7.34 -18.78
CA CYS A 514 -13.75 6.13 -18.88
C CYS A 514 -13.83 5.55 -20.30
N VAL A 515 -12.66 5.35 -20.90
CA VAL A 515 -12.55 4.76 -22.25
C VAL A 515 -11.59 3.57 -22.25
N SER A 516 -11.76 2.65 -23.20
CA SER A 516 -10.76 1.61 -23.43
C SER A 516 -9.47 2.23 -23.95
N PRO A 517 -8.29 1.76 -23.51
CA PRO A 517 -7.02 2.27 -24.02
C PRO A 517 -6.91 2.08 -25.52
N SER A 518 -6.18 2.98 -26.19
CA SER A 518 -5.96 2.95 -27.63
C SER A 518 -4.93 1.89 -28.05
N HIS A 519 -4.35 1.16 -27.08
CA HIS A 519 -3.43 0.07 -27.38
C HIS A 519 -4.19 -1.17 -27.82
N ASN A 520 -3.96 -1.60 -29.05
CA ASN A 520 -4.22 -2.95 -29.54
C ASN A 520 -2.93 -3.77 -29.55
#